data_6430f839b9d627841a7bef122c97e7d0
#
_entry.id   6430f839b9d627841a7bef122c97e7d0
#
_cell.length_a   1.000
_cell.length_b   1.000
_cell.length_c   1.000
_cell.angle_alpha   90.00
_cell.angle_beta   90.00
_cell.angle_gamma   90.00
#
_symmetry.space_group_name_H-M   'P 1'
#
loop_
_entity.id
_entity.type
_entity.pdbx_description
1 polymer ?
#
loop_
_entity_poly.entity_id
_entity_poly.type
_entity_poly.pdbx_seq_one_letter_code
_entity_poly.pdbx_strand_id
1 'polypeptide(L)'
;MKVLFVCNNAYHSGNGQSVAVKAIIAALREHGVDARLMAIANPDPNGPQPDFPLEHWKFPLLEPIIYANGLAYAKIDRKKIRVAVEWADIVHLQEGLPLQGAVLNEALRKGKPLTATYHVFAQNFNANLGFSKNSIINWPLMYLWRRFVFDPCTDIQCPTPAVRDQLQTEGYKSRLHVISNGIAIPEEPVKATSVSPDGTIDLLCVGRLSKEKSQDTLLKAMRYSRYADRIRLVFAGRGTKEKKYRKMADRLYREGILKTPATFGFYTHDELRALARKSYLYIHCAWVEVEGLSCLEAIREGTVPVIAEGEMIGTSVFALCPESLYPVYDSKTLAERIDWWIEHPEKRNEMAQRYADSVRNYDINKSAEALIAMFNQAMGSKS
;
A
#
# COMPACT_ATOMS: atom_id res chain seq x y z
N MET A 1 23.88 -7.42 12.69
CA MET A 1 23.62 -6.18 11.94
C MET A 1 22.53 -5.41 12.67
N LYS A 2 22.78 -4.11 12.92
CA LYS A 2 21.84 -3.17 13.58
C LYS A 2 21.27 -2.22 12.53
N VAL A 3 19.98 -2.31 12.28
CA VAL A 3 19.29 -1.51 11.26
C VAL A 3 18.31 -0.53 11.91
N LEU A 4 18.48 0.77 11.67
CA LEU A 4 17.56 1.79 12.12
C LEU A 4 16.51 2.08 11.02
N PHE A 5 15.29 1.68 11.23
CA PHE A 5 14.14 2.08 10.41
C PHE A 5 13.61 3.43 10.87
N VAL A 6 13.38 4.34 9.93
CA VAL A 6 12.88 5.69 10.20
C VAL A 6 11.57 5.92 9.45
N CYS A 7 10.48 6.03 10.23
CA CYS A 7 9.13 6.23 9.70
C CYS A 7 8.40 7.25 10.57
N ASN A 8 7.67 8.21 10.00
CA ASN A 8 6.91 9.15 10.83
C ASN A 8 5.77 8.45 11.56
N ASN A 9 4.97 7.69 10.83
CA ASN A 9 3.68 7.20 11.33
C ASN A 9 3.54 5.68 11.20
N ALA A 10 4.07 4.95 12.18
CA ALA A 10 4.00 3.49 12.22
C ALA A 10 2.72 2.93 12.87
N TYR A 11 1.93 3.77 13.55
CA TYR A 11 0.77 3.34 14.36
C TYR A 11 -0.57 3.92 13.89
N HIS A 12 -0.62 4.47 12.69
CA HIS A 12 -1.88 4.95 12.11
C HIS A 12 -2.68 3.77 11.54
N SER A 13 -3.90 3.60 12.02
CA SER A 13 -4.83 2.59 11.50
C SER A 13 -5.22 2.92 10.03
N GLY A 14 -5.22 1.90 9.17
CA GLY A 14 -5.61 2.03 7.76
C GLY A 14 -4.54 2.63 6.83
N ASN A 15 -3.28 2.73 7.27
CA ASN A 15 -2.15 3.06 6.42
C ASN A 15 -1.34 1.80 6.09
N GLY A 16 -1.31 1.40 4.81
CA GLY A 16 -0.59 0.21 4.34
C GLY A 16 0.91 0.26 4.63
N GLN A 17 1.56 1.43 4.54
CA GLN A 17 2.97 1.60 4.89
C GLN A 17 3.23 1.28 6.37
N SER A 18 2.36 1.75 7.28
CA SER A 18 2.48 1.48 8.72
C SER A 18 2.40 -0.02 9.03
N VAL A 19 1.58 -0.75 8.29
CA VAL A 19 1.46 -2.22 8.40
C VAL A 19 2.74 -2.87 7.87
N ALA A 20 3.17 -2.50 6.65
CA ALA A 20 4.36 -3.06 5.99
C ALA A 20 5.63 -2.88 6.83
N VAL A 21 5.89 -1.66 7.34
CA VAL A 21 7.10 -1.35 8.14
C VAL A 21 7.17 -2.20 9.41
N LYS A 22 6.05 -2.36 10.12
CA LYS A 22 6.04 -3.21 11.33
C LYS A 22 6.24 -4.68 11.00
N ALA A 23 5.59 -5.16 9.95
CA ALA A 23 5.68 -6.55 9.54
C ALA A 23 7.11 -6.91 9.08
N ILE A 24 7.75 -6.06 8.26
CA ILE A 24 9.11 -6.33 7.79
C ILE A 24 10.15 -6.23 8.93
N ILE A 25 9.97 -5.32 9.89
CA ILE A 25 10.84 -5.25 11.08
C ILE A 25 10.72 -6.54 11.92
N ALA A 26 9.51 -7.07 12.09
CA ALA A 26 9.30 -8.34 12.79
C ALA A 26 10.01 -9.49 12.05
N ALA A 27 9.81 -9.63 10.75
CA ALA A 27 10.47 -10.65 9.94
C ALA A 27 12.00 -10.53 9.97
N LEU A 28 12.56 -9.34 9.89
CA LEU A 28 14.00 -9.12 10.01
C LEU A 28 14.54 -9.56 11.38
N ARG A 29 13.78 -9.30 12.45
CA ARG A 29 14.15 -9.74 13.81
C ARG A 29 14.15 -11.27 13.92
N GLU A 30 13.21 -11.96 13.31
CA GLU A 30 13.16 -13.43 13.21
C GLU A 30 14.38 -13.98 12.45
N HIS A 31 14.91 -13.23 11.49
CA HIS A 31 16.16 -13.56 10.76
C HIS A 31 17.44 -13.08 11.49
N GLY A 32 17.36 -12.73 12.79
CA GLY A 32 18.51 -12.37 13.61
C GLY A 32 19.07 -10.97 13.40
N VAL A 33 18.33 -10.08 12.72
CA VAL A 33 18.72 -8.67 12.57
C VAL A 33 18.20 -7.86 13.75
N ASP A 34 19.06 -7.06 14.42
CA ASP A 34 18.64 -6.09 15.42
C ASP A 34 18.04 -4.86 14.67
N ALA A 35 16.79 -5.00 14.21
CA ALA A 35 16.05 -3.96 13.53
C ALA A 35 15.24 -3.14 14.54
N ARG A 36 15.47 -1.83 14.60
CA ARG A 36 14.78 -0.91 15.52
C ARG A 36 14.09 0.22 14.76
N LEU A 37 12.97 0.66 15.33
CA LEU A 37 12.09 1.66 14.74
C LEU A 37 12.22 3.01 15.46
N MET A 38 12.48 4.06 14.70
CA MET A 38 12.28 5.45 15.11
C MET A 38 10.98 5.97 14.48
N ALA A 39 9.99 6.32 15.29
CA ALA A 39 8.69 6.81 14.84
C ALA A 39 8.01 7.66 15.91
N ILE A 40 6.89 8.30 15.57
CA ILE A 40 5.99 8.90 16.54
C ILE A 40 5.53 7.81 17.52
N ALA A 41 5.50 8.13 18.81
CA ALA A 41 5.01 7.23 19.85
C ALA A 41 3.58 6.73 19.53
N ASN A 42 3.32 5.47 19.86
CA ASN A 42 1.96 4.93 19.73
C ASN A 42 1.01 5.73 20.63
N PRO A 43 -0.12 6.23 20.09
CA PRO A 43 -1.11 6.94 20.91
C PRO A 43 -1.76 6.05 21.99
N ASP A 44 -1.76 4.73 21.80
CA ASP A 44 -2.11 3.77 22.84
C ASP A 44 -0.89 3.49 23.73
N PRO A 45 -0.88 3.95 25.00
CA PRO A 45 0.24 3.74 25.90
C PRO A 45 0.46 2.26 26.28
N ASN A 46 -0.57 1.42 26.15
CA ASN A 46 -0.50 -0.02 26.42
C ASN A 46 -0.12 -0.83 25.16
N GLY A 47 -0.12 -0.20 24.01
CA GLY A 47 0.28 -0.82 22.76
C GLY A 47 1.79 -0.84 22.55
N PRO A 48 2.28 -1.59 21.54
CA PRO A 48 3.71 -1.65 21.23
C PRO A 48 4.22 -0.25 20.87
N GLN A 49 5.36 0.12 21.48
CA GLN A 49 6.02 1.40 21.24
C GLN A 49 7.19 1.26 20.25
N PRO A 50 7.54 2.31 19.49
CA PRO A 50 8.78 2.31 18.72
C PRO A 50 10.00 2.29 19.67
N ASP A 51 11.11 1.74 19.19
CA ASP A 51 12.35 1.67 19.99
C ASP A 51 12.93 3.05 20.31
N PHE A 52 12.73 4.00 19.40
CA PHE A 52 13.06 5.43 19.57
C PHE A 52 11.82 6.30 19.39
N PRO A 53 10.98 6.45 20.44
CA PRO A 53 9.72 7.19 20.34
C PRO A 53 9.95 8.70 20.21
N LEU A 54 9.24 9.31 19.26
CA LEU A 54 9.23 10.74 19.01
C LEU A 54 7.87 11.34 19.37
N GLU A 55 7.85 12.63 19.69
CA GLU A 55 6.62 13.38 19.87
C GLU A 55 5.96 13.66 18.52
N HIS A 56 4.63 13.70 18.51
CA HIS A 56 3.85 14.13 17.34
C HIS A 56 3.90 15.66 17.22
N TRP A 57 4.32 16.18 16.08
CA TRP A 57 4.23 17.61 15.75
C TRP A 57 2.84 17.90 15.19
N LYS A 58 1.98 18.46 16.03
CA LYS A 58 0.61 18.81 15.67
C LYS A 58 0.53 20.19 15.03
N PHE A 59 -0.26 20.30 13.97
CA PHE A 59 -0.59 21.54 13.27
C PHE A 59 -2.06 21.88 13.52
N PRO A 60 -2.42 22.71 14.53
CA PRO A 60 -3.80 22.83 15.04
C PRO A 60 -4.89 23.04 13.97
N LEU A 61 -4.60 23.83 12.94
CA LEU A 61 -5.56 24.11 11.86
C LEU A 61 -5.54 23.09 10.73
N LEU A 62 -4.41 22.43 10.49
CA LEU A 62 -4.22 21.51 9.36
C LEU A 62 -4.26 20.04 9.77
N GLU A 63 -4.16 19.73 11.06
CA GLU A 63 -4.09 18.39 11.60
C GLU A 63 -5.23 17.47 11.10
N PRO A 64 -6.51 17.89 11.07
CA PRO A 64 -7.59 17.05 10.56
C PRO A 64 -7.39 16.68 9.08
N ILE A 65 -6.83 17.58 8.27
CA ILE A 65 -6.56 17.35 6.85
C ILE A 65 -5.36 16.43 6.70
N ILE A 66 -4.28 16.66 7.44
CA ILE A 66 -3.06 15.85 7.44
C ILE A 66 -3.41 14.42 7.84
N TYR A 67 -4.12 14.25 8.95
CA TYR A 67 -4.52 12.95 9.48
C TYR A 67 -5.47 12.19 8.55
N ALA A 68 -6.46 12.87 7.95
CA ALA A 68 -7.39 12.28 6.99
C ALA A 68 -6.67 11.76 5.72
N ASN A 69 -5.49 12.30 5.40
CA ASN A 69 -4.61 11.83 4.33
C ASN A 69 -3.64 10.72 4.77
N GLY A 70 -3.74 10.24 6.02
CA GLY A 70 -2.88 9.19 6.56
C GLY A 70 -1.46 9.66 6.91
N LEU A 71 -1.25 10.98 6.97
CA LEU A 71 0.03 11.59 7.30
C LEU A 71 0.10 11.96 8.77
N ALA A 72 1.31 11.98 9.32
CA ALA A 72 1.65 12.59 10.58
C ALA A 72 3.12 13.04 10.54
N TYR A 73 3.47 14.06 11.29
CA TYR A 73 4.82 14.59 11.33
C TYR A 73 5.41 14.42 12.72
N ALA A 74 6.58 13.80 12.80
CA ALA A 74 7.33 13.70 14.04
C ALA A 74 8.02 15.03 14.37
N LYS A 75 8.02 15.40 15.64
CA LYS A 75 8.87 16.48 16.13
C LYS A 75 10.33 16.04 16.12
N ILE A 76 11.18 16.84 15.51
CA ILE A 76 12.60 16.52 15.35
C ILE A 76 13.30 16.65 16.71
N ASP A 77 13.73 15.52 17.28
CA ASP A 77 14.55 15.44 18.50
C ASP A 77 15.98 15.04 18.11
N ARG A 78 16.86 16.05 18.02
CA ARG A 78 18.26 15.86 17.61
C ARG A 78 19.05 14.99 18.57
N LYS A 79 18.71 14.93 19.87
CA LYS A 79 19.39 14.08 20.85
C LYS A 79 19.05 12.60 20.60
N LYS A 80 17.75 12.30 20.47
CA LYS A 80 17.29 10.94 20.14
C LYS A 80 17.80 10.47 18.78
N ILE A 81 17.79 11.34 17.75
CA ILE A 81 18.34 11.03 16.43
C ILE A 81 19.81 10.63 16.55
N ARG A 82 20.64 11.40 17.28
CA ARG A 82 22.05 11.10 17.47
C ARG A 82 22.26 9.73 18.10
N VAL A 83 21.56 9.44 19.21
CA VAL A 83 21.65 8.16 19.92
C VAL A 83 21.27 7.00 18.98
N ALA A 84 20.17 7.13 18.23
CA ALA A 84 19.71 6.07 17.34
C ALA A 84 20.67 5.83 16.16
N VAL A 85 21.21 6.90 15.56
CA VAL A 85 22.19 6.79 14.46
C VAL A 85 23.53 6.25 14.95
N GLU A 86 23.98 6.62 16.15
CA GLU A 86 25.20 6.06 16.75
C GLU A 86 25.06 4.56 17.00
N TRP A 87 23.91 4.11 17.48
CA TRP A 87 23.61 2.70 17.71
C TRP A 87 23.60 1.88 16.41
N ALA A 88 23.10 2.43 15.28
CA ALA A 88 22.88 1.70 14.04
C ALA A 88 24.20 1.40 13.28
N ASP A 89 24.25 0.26 12.62
CA ASP A 89 25.25 -0.03 11.58
C ASP A 89 24.85 0.59 10.25
N ILE A 90 23.54 0.61 9.94
CA ILE A 90 22.91 1.14 8.72
C ILE A 90 21.58 1.83 9.05
N VAL A 91 21.26 2.87 8.31
CA VAL A 91 19.99 3.62 8.42
C VAL A 91 19.14 3.38 7.20
N HIS A 92 17.87 3.03 7.40
CA HIS A 92 16.88 2.73 6.37
C HIS A 92 15.68 3.68 6.46
N LEU A 93 15.51 4.54 5.45
CA LEU A 93 14.50 5.59 5.39
C LEU A 93 13.23 5.10 4.70
N GLN A 94 12.06 5.44 5.25
CA GLN A 94 10.78 4.96 4.73
C GLN A 94 9.97 6.04 3.97
N GLU A 95 10.41 7.29 4.04
CA GLU A 95 9.66 8.44 3.49
C GLU A 95 10.63 9.57 3.10
N GLY A 96 10.11 10.57 2.34
CA GLY A 96 10.84 11.78 1.98
C GLY A 96 10.46 13.00 2.83
N LEU A 97 10.21 12.85 4.15
CA LEU A 97 9.69 13.90 5.03
C LEU A 97 10.80 14.55 5.91
N PRO A 98 10.54 15.66 6.62
CA PRO A 98 11.55 16.37 7.38
C PRO A 98 12.33 15.53 8.42
N LEU A 99 11.68 14.54 9.06
CA LEU A 99 12.35 13.62 9.98
C LEU A 99 13.48 12.86 9.27
N GLN A 100 13.19 12.30 8.10
CA GLN A 100 14.17 11.53 7.31
C GLN A 100 15.35 12.41 6.91
N GLY A 101 15.10 13.65 6.51
CA GLY A 101 16.17 14.62 6.22
C GLY A 101 17.06 14.91 7.45
N ALA A 102 16.48 15.02 8.64
CA ALA A 102 17.24 15.24 9.88
C ALA A 102 18.10 14.03 10.26
N VAL A 103 17.55 12.80 10.12
CA VAL A 103 18.28 11.55 10.38
C VAL A 103 19.35 11.33 9.33
N LEU A 104 19.07 11.56 8.06
CA LEU A 104 20.01 11.48 6.95
C LEU A 104 21.24 12.37 7.18
N ASN A 105 21.05 13.64 7.56
CA ASN A 105 22.15 14.56 7.85
C ASN A 105 23.03 14.04 8.99
N GLU A 106 22.46 13.49 10.05
CA GLU A 106 23.23 12.89 11.14
C GLU A 106 23.97 11.62 10.70
N ALA A 107 23.32 10.77 9.89
CA ALA A 107 23.91 9.55 9.34
C ALA A 107 25.12 9.87 8.44
N LEU A 108 25.00 10.86 7.55
CA LEU A 108 26.11 11.34 6.71
C LEU A 108 27.27 11.87 7.56
N ARG A 109 26.98 12.68 8.59
CA ARG A 109 28.00 13.21 9.51
C ARG A 109 28.75 12.10 10.26
N LYS A 110 28.07 10.99 10.57
CA LYS A 110 28.65 9.82 11.24
C LYS A 110 29.19 8.78 10.26
N GLY A 111 29.13 9.05 8.96
CA GLY A 111 29.57 8.12 7.94
C GLY A 111 28.80 6.80 7.91
N LYS A 112 27.52 6.76 8.31
CA LYS A 112 26.68 5.55 8.29
C LYS A 112 26.15 5.32 6.87
N PRO A 113 26.06 4.05 6.41
CA PRO A 113 25.36 3.71 5.17
C PRO A 113 23.89 4.11 5.23
N LEU A 114 23.36 4.54 4.11
CA LEU A 114 21.99 5.01 3.93
C LEU A 114 21.30 4.20 2.85
N THR A 115 20.14 3.67 3.17
CA THR A 115 19.24 3.01 2.23
C THR A 115 17.81 3.55 2.41
N ALA A 116 16.94 3.30 1.45
CA ALA A 116 15.54 3.74 1.56
C ALA A 116 14.57 2.75 0.94
N THR A 117 13.30 2.82 1.32
CA THR A 117 12.18 2.24 0.57
C THR A 117 11.36 3.35 -0.07
N TYR A 118 10.95 3.15 -1.31
CA TYR A 118 10.08 4.08 -2.02
C TYR A 118 8.62 3.68 -1.86
N HIS A 119 7.91 4.33 -0.92
CA HIS A 119 6.52 3.97 -0.57
C HIS A 119 5.45 4.86 -1.19
N VAL A 120 5.80 6.02 -1.72
CA VAL A 120 4.81 7.04 -2.07
C VAL A 120 5.26 7.85 -3.27
N PHE A 121 4.44 7.89 -4.31
CA PHE A 121 4.59 8.85 -5.39
C PHE A 121 4.13 10.26 -4.95
N ALA A 122 4.74 11.32 -5.50
CA ALA A 122 4.29 12.70 -5.25
C ALA A 122 2.81 12.89 -5.60
N GLN A 123 2.32 12.17 -6.60
CA GLN A 123 0.93 12.16 -7.03
C GLN A 123 -0.05 11.67 -5.94
N ASN A 124 0.38 10.79 -5.04
CA ASN A 124 -0.44 10.37 -3.90
C ASN A 124 -0.78 11.54 -2.98
N PHE A 125 0.17 12.48 -2.76
CA PHE A 125 -0.07 13.68 -1.96
C PHE A 125 -0.99 14.66 -2.68
N ASN A 126 -0.65 14.96 -3.92
CA ASN A 126 -1.31 16.02 -4.69
C ASN A 126 -2.72 15.65 -5.16
N ALA A 127 -3.01 14.35 -5.35
CA ALA A 127 -4.36 13.87 -5.69
C ALA A 127 -5.41 14.30 -4.65
N ASN A 128 -5.06 14.26 -3.36
CA ASN A 128 -5.95 14.62 -2.27
C ASN A 128 -6.12 16.14 -2.11
N LEU A 129 -5.15 16.93 -2.60
CA LEU A 129 -5.23 18.39 -2.68
C LEU A 129 -5.98 18.89 -3.91
N GLY A 130 -6.48 17.97 -4.76
CA GLY A 130 -7.26 18.31 -5.96
C GLY A 130 -6.43 18.49 -7.24
N PHE A 131 -5.10 18.39 -7.15
CA PHE A 131 -4.23 18.51 -8.34
C PHE A 131 -4.31 17.25 -9.22
N SER A 132 -4.09 17.45 -10.52
CA SER A 132 -4.12 16.37 -11.50
C SER A 132 -2.83 15.55 -11.49
N LYS A 133 -2.87 14.37 -12.15
CA LYS A 133 -1.71 13.51 -12.42
C LYS A 133 -0.51 14.29 -12.99
N ASN A 134 -0.75 15.23 -13.89
CA ASN A 134 0.25 16.02 -14.60
C ASN A 134 0.45 17.43 -14.00
N SER A 135 0.17 17.61 -12.71
CA SER A 135 0.35 18.91 -12.07
C SER A 135 1.83 19.30 -12.06
N ILE A 136 2.12 20.52 -12.50
CA ILE A 136 3.46 21.12 -12.47
C ILE A 136 4.06 21.15 -11.05
N ILE A 137 3.21 21.06 -10.01
CA ILE A 137 3.61 20.99 -8.60
C ILE A 137 4.27 19.65 -8.25
N ASN A 138 3.99 18.57 -8.98
CA ASN A 138 4.60 17.26 -8.73
C ASN A 138 6.10 17.30 -8.97
N TRP A 139 6.53 17.96 -10.03
CA TRP A 139 7.94 17.98 -10.45
C TRP A 139 8.89 18.56 -9.40
N PRO A 140 8.67 19.77 -8.81
CA PRO A 140 9.55 20.30 -7.79
C PRO A 140 9.54 19.44 -6.51
N LEU A 141 8.41 18.86 -6.12
CA LEU A 141 8.34 17.98 -4.95
C LEU A 141 9.17 16.71 -5.16
N MET A 142 9.04 16.07 -6.31
CA MET A 142 9.83 14.88 -6.69
C MET A 142 11.33 15.21 -6.75
N TYR A 143 11.68 16.36 -7.34
CA TYR A 143 13.07 16.83 -7.39
C TYR A 143 13.66 17.03 -5.98
N LEU A 144 12.91 17.69 -5.07
CA LEU A 144 13.35 17.91 -3.69
C LEU A 144 13.50 16.58 -2.92
N TRP A 145 12.54 15.66 -3.05
CA TRP A 145 12.65 14.35 -2.43
C TRP A 145 13.85 13.58 -2.93
N ARG A 146 14.03 13.51 -4.26
CA ARG A 146 15.19 12.87 -4.85
C ARG A 146 16.46 13.49 -4.31
N ARG A 147 16.62 14.81 -4.46
CA ARG A 147 17.87 15.52 -4.16
C ARG A 147 18.25 15.48 -2.68
N PHE A 148 17.29 15.59 -1.78
CA PHE A 148 17.55 15.75 -0.36
C PHE A 148 17.35 14.50 0.48
N VAL A 149 16.73 13.46 -0.04
CA VAL A 149 16.47 12.23 0.73
C VAL A 149 16.99 11.00 0.00
N PHE A 150 16.69 10.82 -1.28
CA PHE A 150 16.99 9.57 -1.97
C PHE A 150 18.37 9.54 -2.64
N ASP A 151 18.85 10.64 -3.27
CA ASP A 151 20.17 10.67 -3.90
C ASP A 151 21.34 10.32 -2.94
N PRO A 152 21.30 10.68 -1.62
CA PRO A 152 22.31 10.23 -0.67
C PRO A 152 22.24 8.74 -0.29
N CYS A 153 21.15 8.04 -0.61
CA CYS A 153 21.00 6.61 -0.36
C CYS A 153 21.71 5.81 -1.46
N THR A 154 22.55 4.84 -1.08
CA THR A 154 23.26 3.99 -2.05
C THR A 154 22.33 2.99 -2.70
N ASP A 155 21.32 2.52 -1.97
CA ASP A 155 20.39 1.48 -2.37
C ASP A 155 18.95 1.87 -2.03
N ILE A 156 18.03 1.63 -2.94
CA ILE A 156 16.59 1.91 -2.77
C ILE A 156 15.80 0.63 -3.05
N GLN A 157 15.00 0.23 -2.08
CA GLN A 157 13.95 -0.78 -2.26
C GLN A 157 12.80 -0.19 -3.08
N CYS A 158 12.47 -0.83 -4.18
CA CYS A 158 11.33 -0.56 -5.03
C CYS A 158 10.32 -1.71 -4.84
N PRO A 159 9.14 -1.49 -4.26
CA PRO A 159 8.20 -2.58 -3.99
C PRO A 159 7.73 -3.34 -5.23
N THR A 160 7.73 -2.70 -6.39
CA THR A 160 7.36 -3.32 -7.67
C THR A 160 8.28 -2.89 -8.81
N PRO A 161 8.33 -3.65 -9.93
CA PRO A 161 9.06 -3.24 -11.13
C PRO A 161 8.63 -1.86 -11.66
N ALA A 162 7.33 -1.54 -11.60
CA ALA A 162 6.81 -0.24 -12.04
C ALA A 162 7.45 0.93 -11.27
N VAL A 163 7.68 0.76 -9.96
CA VAL A 163 8.38 1.76 -9.14
C VAL A 163 9.84 1.90 -9.60
N ARG A 164 10.56 0.80 -9.79
CA ARG A 164 11.94 0.82 -10.29
C ARG A 164 12.02 1.57 -11.61
N ASP A 165 11.18 1.22 -12.57
CA ASP A 165 11.20 1.78 -13.93
C ASP A 165 10.91 3.29 -13.90
N GLN A 166 9.96 3.70 -13.05
CA GLN A 166 9.67 5.12 -12.81
C GLN A 166 10.90 5.86 -12.24
N LEU A 167 11.55 5.31 -11.22
CA LEU A 167 12.74 5.94 -10.62
C LEU A 167 13.93 6.00 -11.59
N GLN A 168 14.09 4.99 -12.44
CA GLN A 168 15.08 5.01 -13.52
C GLN A 168 14.79 6.14 -14.51
N THR A 169 13.54 6.28 -14.94
CA THR A 169 13.11 7.36 -15.86
C THR A 169 13.32 8.74 -15.24
N GLU A 170 13.10 8.87 -13.93
CA GLU A 170 13.34 10.11 -13.17
C GLU A 170 14.83 10.38 -12.89
N GLY A 171 15.72 9.47 -13.26
CA GLY A 171 17.19 9.65 -13.19
C GLY A 171 17.77 9.48 -11.78
N TYR A 172 17.18 8.63 -10.94
CA TYR A 172 17.78 8.23 -9.66
C TYR A 172 19.09 7.48 -9.90
N LYS A 173 20.12 7.75 -9.08
CA LYS A 173 21.47 7.19 -9.22
C LYS A 173 21.74 6.00 -8.32
N SER A 174 20.90 5.79 -7.32
CA SER A 174 21.00 4.68 -6.39
C SER A 174 20.82 3.34 -7.10
N ARG A 175 21.37 2.27 -6.53
CA ARG A 175 21.02 0.91 -6.95
C ARG A 175 19.57 0.64 -6.59
N LEU A 176 18.75 0.25 -7.57
CA LEU A 176 17.33 0.03 -7.40
C LEU A 176 17.05 -1.48 -7.29
N HIS A 177 16.51 -1.90 -6.16
CA HIS A 177 16.22 -3.29 -5.85
C HIS A 177 14.70 -3.52 -5.86
N VAL A 178 14.22 -4.41 -6.72
CA VAL A 178 12.81 -4.81 -6.71
C VAL A 178 12.60 -5.82 -5.59
N ILE A 179 12.09 -5.34 -4.46
CA ILE A 179 11.82 -6.13 -3.27
C ILE A 179 10.43 -5.74 -2.77
N SER A 180 9.48 -6.67 -2.82
CA SER A 180 8.13 -6.47 -2.28
C SER A 180 8.16 -6.12 -0.79
N ASN A 181 7.17 -5.37 -0.29
CA ASN A 181 6.99 -5.22 1.15
C ASN A 181 6.61 -6.55 1.83
N GLY A 182 6.11 -7.49 1.04
CA GLY A 182 5.78 -8.83 1.49
C GLY A 182 4.49 -8.90 2.33
N ILE A 183 3.93 -10.09 2.38
CA ILE A 183 2.83 -10.44 3.29
C ILE A 183 3.14 -11.76 3.98
N ALA A 184 2.58 -11.96 5.17
CA ALA A 184 2.67 -13.25 5.85
C ALA A 184 1.86 -14.30 5.08
N ILE A 185 2.48 -15.43 4.75
CA ILE A 185 1.83 -16.53 4.05
C ILE A 185 1.36 -17.56 5.08
N PRO A 186 0.08 -17.99 5.06
CA PRO A 186 -0.39 -19.05 5.94
C PRO A 186 0.23 -20.39 5.53
N GLU A 187 0.48 -21.26 6.50
CA GLU A 187 1.02 -22.59 6.27
C GLU A 187 0.06 -23.46 5.41
N GLU A 188 -1.24 -23.36 5.68
CA GLU A 188 -2.26 -24.10 4.94
C GLU A 188 -2.91 -23.27 3.82
N PRO A 189 -3.18 -23.89 2.67
CA PRO A 189 -3.89 -23.24 1.58
C PRO A 189 -5.31 -22.83 2.00
N VAL A 190 -5.70 -21.61 1.66
CA VAL A 190 -7.05 -21.11 1.91
C VAL A 190 -7.97 -21.56 0.77
N LYS A 191 -9.09 -22.21 1.10
CA LYS A 191 -10.16 -22.50 0.14
C LYS A 191 -11.10 -21.29 0.05
N ALA A 192 -11.15 -20.67 -1.11
CA ALA A 192 -12.09 -19.59 -1.38
C ALA A 192 -13.52 -20.12 -1.51
N THR A 193 -14.46 -19.42 -0.91
CA THR A 193 -15.89 -19.65 -1.13
C THR A 193 -16.38 -18.74 -2.26
N SER A 194 -17.21 -19.25 -3.15
CA SER A 194 -17.45 -18.62 -4.43
C SER A 194 -18.72 -17.79 -4.56
N VAL A 195 -19.76 -18.04 -3.78
CA VAL A 195 -21.04 -17.32 -3.87
C VAL A 195 -21.72 -17.33 -2.50
N SER A 196 -22.37 -16.22 -2.13
CA SER A 196 -23.22 -16.16 -0.94
C SER A 196 -24.40 -17.13 -1.06
N PRO A 197 -24.90 -17.71 0.06
CA PRO A 197 -26.05 -18.65 0.04
C PRO A 197 -27.32 -18.10 -0.59
N ASP A 198 -27.48 -16.76 -0.61
CA ASP A 198 -28.60 -16.04 -1.23
C ASP A 198 -28.40 -15.78 -2.74
N GLY A 199 -27.31 -16.29 -3.34
CA GLY A 199 -26.99 -16.07 -4.75
C GLY A 199 -26.40 -14.71 -5.06
N THR A 200 -26.13 -13.88 -4.06
CA THR A 200 -25.50 -12.55 -4.23
C THR A 200 -24.01 -12.66 -4.54
N ILE A 201 -23.53 -11.85 -5.44
CA ILE A 201 -22.12 -11.78 -5.87
C ILE A 201 -21.43 -10.62 -5.15
N ASP A 202 -20.57 -10.93 -4.19
CA ASP A 202 -19.84 -9.91 -3.43
C ASP A 202 -18.60 -9.44 -4.17
N LEU A 203 -18.51 -8.13 -4.42
CA LEU A 203 -17.32 -7.46 -4.94
C LEU A 203 -16.67 -6.65 -3.81
N LEU A 204 -15.47 -7.05 -3.40
CA LEU A 204 -14.72 -6.40 -2.32
C LEU A 204 -13.76 -5.35 -2.88
N CYS A 205 -13.80 -4.14 -2.32
CA CYS A 205 -12.84 -3.09 -2.58
C CYS A 205 -12.28 -2.57 -1.25
N VAL A 206 -10.99 -2.83 -0.97
CA VAL A 206 -10.32 -2.44 0.27
C VAL A 206 -9.42 -1.24 0.04
N GLY A 207 -9.48 -0.27 0.96
CA GLY A 207 -8.58 0.86 0.97
C GLY A 207 -9.25 2.16 1.38
N ARG A 208 -8.44 3.19 1.58
CA ARG A 208 -8.93 4.52 1.94
C ARG A 208 -9.92 5.03 0.88
N LEU A 209 -11.06 5.56 1.31
CA LEU A 209 -12.07 6.13 0.40
C LEU A 209 -11.64 7.53 -0.02
N SER A 210 -10.83 7.62 -1.06
CA SER A 210 -10.11 8.83 -1.48
C SER A 210 -10.02 8.94 -3.00
N LYS A 211 -9.53 10.09 -3.48
CA LYS A 211 -9.47 10.36 -4.93
C LYS A 211 -8.50 9.43 -5.65
N GLU A 212 -7.35 9.15 -5.05
CA GLU A 212 -6.32 8.28 -5.64
C GLU A 212 -6.75 6.81 -5.72
N LYS A 213 -7.64 6.37 -4.83
CA LYS A 213 -8.16 4.99 -4.84
C LYS A 213 -9.34 4.79 -5.79
N SER A 214 -9.94 5.86 -6.30
CA SER A 214 -10.92 5.88 -7.43
C SER A 214 -12.06 4.85 -7.34
N GLN A 215 -12.60 4.57 -6.16
CA GLN A 215 -13.69 3.61 -5.98
C GLN A 215 -14.98 4.01 -6.74
N ASP A 216 -15.10 5.27 -7.16
CA ASP A 216 -16.19 5.70 -8.04
C ASP A 216 -16.12 5.05 -9.44
N THR A 217 -14.97 4.51 -9.87
CA THR A 217 -14.88 3.72 -11.09
C THR A 217 -15.72 2.44 -10.99
N LEU A 218 -15.64 1.73 -9.85
CA LEU A 218 -16.48 0.55 -9.59
C LEU A 218 -17.97 0.92 -9.50
N LEU A 219 -18.31 2.01 -8.80
CA LEU A 219 -19.69 2.48 -8.73
C LEU A 219 -20.25 2.84 -10.11
N LYS A 220 -19.46 3.44 -10.99
CA LYS A 220 -19.86 3.75 -12.37
C LYS A 220 -19.99 2.48 -13.22
N ALA A 221 -19.12 1.48 -13.00
CA ALA A 221 -19.14 0.21 -13.72
C ALA A 221 -20.47 -0.53 -13.56
N MET A 222 -21.16 -0.38 -12.42
CA MET A 222 -22.47 -1.00 -12.21
C MET A 222 -23.54 -0.55 -13.21
N ARG A 223 -23.36 0.57 -13.88
CA ARG A 223 -24.30 1.03 -14.95
C ARG A 223 -24.11 0.29 -16.27
N TYR A 224 -23.00 -0.41 -16.42
CA TYR A 224 -22.64 -1.14 -17.64
C TYR A 224 -22.69 -2.66 -17.44
N SER A 225 -22.58 -3.15 -16.22
CA SER A 225 -22.63 -4.58 -15.91
C SER A 225 -24.05 -5.13 -16.12
N ARG A 226 -24.12 -6.28 -16.79
CA ARG A 226 -25.35 -7.06 -17.02
C ARG A 226 -25.86 -7.77 -15.76
N TYR A 227 -25.01 -7.88 -14.76
CA TYR A 227 -25.26 -8.60 -13.50
C TYR A 227 -25.35 -7.67 -12.29
N ALA A 228 -25.46 -6.35 -12.50
CA ALA A 228 -25.47 -5.37 -11.43
C ALA A 228 -26.56 -5.63 -10.38
N ASP A 229 -27.70 -6.17 -10.81
CA ASP A 229 -28.83 -6.54 -9.91
C ASP A 229 -28.51 -7.71 -8.96
N ARG A 230 -27.50 -8.52 -9.28
CA ARG A 230 -27.03 -9.63 -8.45
C ARG A 230 -25.78 -9.28 -7.61
N ILE A 231 -25.20 -8.10 -7.86
CA ILE A 231 -23.95 -7.67 -7.23
C ILE A 231 -24.24 -6.93 -5.92
N ARG A 232 -23.49 -7.28 -4.86
CA ARG A 232 -23.33 -6.48 -3.66
C ARG A 232 -21.93 -5.90 -3.60
N LEU A 233 -21.84 -4.57 -3.48
CA LEU A 233 -20.57 -3.87 -3.34
C LEU A 233 -20.19 -3.76 -1.87
N VAL A 234 -18.96 -4.17 -1.54
CA VAL A 234 -18.39 -4.12 -0.19
C VAL A 234 -17.17 -3.20 -0.20
N PHE A 235 -17.30 -2.01 0.38
CA PHE A 235 -16.21 -1.06 0.53
C PHE A 235 -15.65 -1.11 1.94
N ALA A 236 -14.41 -1.59 2.07
CA ALA A 236 -13.72 -1.71 3.34
C ALA A 236 -12.69 -0.59 3.49
N GLY A 237 -13.03 0.44 4.27
CA GLY A 237 -12.17 1.58 4.54
C GLY A 237 -12.96 2.84 4.89
N ARG A 238 -12.20 3.90 5.25
CA ARG A 238 -12.72 5.25 5.51
C ARG A 238 -11.96 6.25 4.67
N GLY A 239 -12.50 7.47 4.52
CA GLY A 239 -11.76 8.52 3.84
C GLY A 239 -12.62 9.70 3.38
N THR A 240 -11.95 10.70 2.79
CA THR A 240 -12.56 12.00 2.45
C THR A 240 -13.68 11.91 1.40
N LYS A 241 -13.72 10.81 0.63
CA LYS A 241 -14.73 10.59 -0.42
C LYS A 241 -15.90 9.70 0.02
N GLU A 242 -15.91 9.19 1.25
CA GLU A 242 -16.93 8.26 1.74
C GLU A 242 -18.35 8.80 1.55
N LYS A 243 -18.62 10.04 1.96
CA LYS A 243 -19.96 10.67 1.80
C LYS A 243 -20.41 10.74 0.33
N LYS A 244 -19.45 11.02 -0.58
CA LYS A 244 -19.74 11.04 -2.03
C LYS A 244 -20.07 9.65 -2.53
N TYR A 245 -19.26 8.65 -2.14
CA TYR A 245 -19.42 7.27 -2.65
C TYR A 245 -20.70 6.61 -2.11
N ARG A 246 -21.04 6.85 -0.83
CA ARG A 246 -22.35 6.42 -0.28
C ARG A 246 -23.51 7.00 -1.08
N LYS A 247 -23.51 8.30 -1.38
CA LYS A 247 -24.57 8.93 -2.22
C LYS A 247 -24.65 8.32 -3.61
N MET A 248 -23.53 7.96 -4.24
CA MET A 248 -23.51 7.32 -5.54
C MET A 248 -24.11 5.90 -5.46
N ALA A 249 -23.73 5.11 -4.44
CA ALA A 249 -24.26 3.77 -4.21
C ALA A 249 -25.76 3.79 -3.90
N ASP A 250 -26.22 4.70 -3.04
CA ASP A 250 -27.65 4.88 -2.70
C ASP A 250 -28.47 5.27 -3.94
N ARG A 251 -27.86 6.02 -4.86
CA ARG A 251 -28.49 6.37 -6.13
C ARG A 251 -28.67 5.15 -7.02
N LEU A 252 -27.63 4.32 -7.16
CA LEU A 252 -27.70 3.07 -7.94
C LEU A 252 -28.76 2.11 -7.38
N TYR A 253 -28.89 2.04 -6.06
CA TYR A 253 -29.91 1.24 -5.40
C TYR A 253 -31.32 1.78 -5.63
N ARG A 254 -31.55 3.09 -5.49
CA ARG A 254 -32.86 3.74 -5.75
C ARG A 254 -33.29 3.66 -7.20
N GLU A 255 -32.34 3.70 -8.14
CA GLU A 255 -32.60 3.53 -9.58
C GLU A 255 -32.85 2.05 -9.94
N GLY A 256 -32.73 1.11 -8.99
CA GLY A 256 -32.95 -0.32 -9.21
C GLY A 256 -31.83 -1.02 -9.99
N ILE A 257 -30.67 -0.35 -10.21
CA ILE A 257 -29.49 -0.94 -10.84
C ILE A 257 -28.87 -1.99 -9.89
N LEU A 258 -28.67 -1.62 -8.64
CA LEU A 258 -28.33 -2.58 -7.57
C LEU A 258 -29.62 -3.00 -6.86
N LYS A 259 -29.82 -4.31 -6.64
CA LYS A 259 -30.92 -4.83 -5.81
C LYS A 259 -30.55 -4.94 -4.35
N THR A 260 -29.25 -4.97 -4.03
CA THR A 260 -28.71 -5.02 -2.68
C THR A 260 -27.96 -3.74 -2.37
N PRO A 261 -28.20 -3.07 -1.23
CA PRO A 261 -27.46 -1.89 -0.84
C PRO A 261 -25.95 -2.17 -0.70
N ALA A 262 -25.12 -1.25 -1.16
CA ALA A 262 -23.68 -1.33 -0.95
C ALA A 262 -23.33 -1.14 0.53
N THR A 263 -22.36 -1.90 1.02
CA THR A 263 -21.86 -1.78 2.38
C THR A 263 -20.57 -0.97 2.43
N PHE A 264 -20.43 -0.18 3.50
CA PHE A 264 -19.24 0.61 3.78
C PHE A 264 -18.88 0.42 5.25
N GLY A 265 -17.68 -0.04 5.51
CA GLY A 265 -17.23 -0.31 6.87
C GLY A 265 -15.74 -0.15 7.06
N PHE A 266 -15.33 -0.12 8.31
CA PHE A 266 -13.93 -0.21 8.72
C PHE A 266 -13.80 -1.48 9.55
N TYR A 267 -12.90 -2.35 9.16
CA TYR A 267 -12.80 -3.72 9.63
C TYR A 267 -11.41 -3.99 10.23
N THR A 268 -11.35 -4.90 11.17
CA THR A 268 -10.10 -5.48 11.66
C THR A 268 -9.44 -6.34 10.58
N HIS A 269 -8.18 -6.73 10.78
CA HIS A 269 -7.46 -7.60 9.85
C HIS A 269 -8.18 -8.95 9.65
N ASP A 270 -8.68 -9.56 10.74
CA ASP A 270 -9.37 -10.85 10.65
C ASP A 270 -10.73 -10.74 9.95
N GLU A 271 -11.46 -9.65 10.19
CA GLU A 271 -12.71 -9.37 9.47
C GLU A 271 -12.44 -9.13 7.97
N LEU A 272 -11.36 -8.42 7.61
CA LEU A 272 -10.97 -8.24 6.19
C LEU A 272 -10.62 -9.57 5.53
N ARG A 273 -9.90 -10.45 6.21
CA ARG A 273 -9.62 -11.80 5.74
C ARG A 273 -10.91 -12.59 5.51
N ALA A 274 -11.83 -12.54 6.47
CA ALA A 274 -13.12 -13.21 6.35
C ALA A 274 -13.98 -12.64 5.20
N LEU A 275 -13.95 -11.32 4.98
CA LEU A 275 -14.60 -10.67 3.85
C LEU A 275 -13.96 -11.09 2.52
N ALA A 276 -12.64 -11.12 2.43
CA ALA A 276 -11.95 -11.55 1.23
C ALA A 276 -12.32 -13.00 0.86
N ARG A 277 -12.29 -13.94 1.81
CA ARG A 277 -12.68 -15.34 1.58
C ARG A 277 -14.09 -15.51 1.03
N LYS A 278 -15.04 -14.64 1.44
CA LYS A 278 -16.42 -14.68 1.00
C LYS A 278 -16.68 -13.94 -0.31
N SER A 279 -15.76 -13.08 -0.72
CA SER A 279 -15.95 -12.24 -1.89
C SER A 279 -15.69 -13.00 -3.18
N TYR A 280 -16.53 -12.75 -4.17
CA TYR A 280 -16.40 -13.36 -5.49
C TYR A 280 -15.19 -12.81 -6.25
N LEU A 281 -15.01 -11.47 -6.23
CA LEU A 281 -13.87 -10.78 -6.81
C LEU A 281 -13.36 -9.70 -5.84
N TYR A 282 -12.07 -9.42 -5.92
CA TYR A 282 -11.45 -8.24 -5.34
C TYR A 282 -11.24 -7.19 -6.43
N ILE A 283 -11.70 -5.96 -6.21
CA ILE A 283 -11.61 -4.89 -7.20
C ILE A 283 -10.62 -3.82 -6.74
N HIS A 284 -9.58 -3.59 -7.52
CA HIS A 284 -8.56 -2.57 -7.25
C HIS A 284 -8.67 -1.42 -8.25
N CYS A 285 -9.19 -0.27 -7.80
CA CYS A 285 -9.52 0.87 -8.68
C CYS A 285 -8.48 2.00 -8.65
N ALA A 286 -7.41 1.89 -7.86
CA ALA A 286 -6.44 2.97 -7.71
C ALA A 286 -5.80 3.37 -9.03
N TRP A 287 -5.61 4.68 -9.24
CA TRP A 287 -4.87 5.20 -10.40
C TRP A 287 -3.40 5.50 -10.09
N VAL A 288 -3.05 5.51 -8.80
CA VAL A 288 -1.67 5.57 -8.31
C VAL A 288 -1.54 4.66 -7.10
N GLU A 289 -0.66 3.68 -7.21
CA GLU A 289 -0.41 2.68 -6.17
C GLU A 289 1.00 2.11 -6.33
N VAL A 290 1.76 2.12 -5.24
CA VAL A 290 3.13 1.60 -5.25
C VAL A 290 3.16 0.08 -5.33
N GLU A 291 2.33 -0.61 -4.54
CA GLU A 291 2.27 -2.07 -4.52
C GLU A 291 0.84 -2.60 -4.35
N GLY A 292 0.08 -2.10 -3.37
CA GLY A 292 -1.29 -2.53 -3.13
C GLY A 292 -1.39 -3.80 -2.29
N LEU A 293 -0.84 -3.79 -1.08
CA LEU A 293 -0.82 -4.94 -0.17
C LEU A 293 -2.21 -5.54 0.09
N SER A 294 -3.27 -4.71 0.14
CA SER A 294 -4.64 -5.20 0.29
C SER A 294 -5.10 -6.11 -0.87
N CYS A 295 -4.51 -5.94 -2.06
CA CYS A 295 -4.74 -6.84 -3.18
C CYS A 295 -4.04 -8.18 -2.95
N LEU A 296 -2.77 -8.17 -2.54
CA LEU A 296 -2.05 -9.39 -2.17
C LEU A 296 -2.73 -10.14 -1.02
N GLU A 297 -3.22 -9.42 -0.02
CA GLU A 297 -3.96 -10.01 1.10
C GLU A 297 -5.26 -10.68 0.63
N ALA A 298 -5.99 -10.06 -0.30
CA ALA A 298 -7.20 -10.66 -0.88
C ALA A 298 -6.87 -11.90 -1.74
N ILE A 299 -5.80 -11.83 -2.56
CA ILE A 299 -5.30 -12.96 -3.35
C ILE A 299 -4.89 -14.13 -2.44
N ARG A 300 -4.20 -13.84 -1.33
CA ARG A 300 -3.83 -14.84 -0.33
C ARG A 300 -5.04 -15.61 0.21
N GLU A 301 -6.15 -14.93 0.38
CA GLU A 301 -7.41 -15.54 0.84
C GLU A 301 -8.19 -16.24 -0.32
N GLY A 302 -7.59 -16.39 -1.51
CA GLY A 302 -8.15 -17.08 -2.67
C GLY A 302 -9.15 -16.25 -3.48
N THR A 303 -9.16 -14.92 -3.32
CA THR A 303 -10.05 -14.05 -4.10
C THR A 303 -9.38 -13.64 -5.40
N VAL A 304 -10.08 -13.84 -6.53
CA VAL A 304 -9.58 -13.41 -7.85
C VAL A 304 -9.65 -11.88 -7.96
N PRO A 305 -8.54 -11.20 -8.31
CA PRO A 305 -8.52 -9.76 -8.44
C PRO A 305 -8.92 -9.28 -9.83
N VAL A 306 -9.53 -8.07 -9.91
CA VAL A 306 -9.63 -7.26 -11.11
C VAL A 306 -8.99 -5.90 -10.81
N ILE A 307 -7.90 -5.60 -11.50
CA ILE A 307 -6.94 -4.56 -11.13
C ILE A 307 -6.87 -3.51 -12.23
N ALA A 308 -6.93 -2.24 -11.86
CA ALA A 308 -6.62 -1.16 -12.79
C ALA A 308 -5.15 -1.24 -13.25
N GLU A 309 -4.90 -1.02 -14.54
CA GLU A 309 -3.56 -0.92 -15.10
C GLU A 309 -3.24 0.49 -15.60
N GLY A 310 -1.97 0.89 -15.47
CA GLY A 310 -1.46 2.19 -15.89
C GLY A 310 -0.04 2.42 -15.36
N GLU A 311 0.61 3.49 -15.82
CA GLU A 311 2.03 3.78 -15.55
C GLU A 311 2.42 3.85 -14.06
N MET A 312 1.51 4.29 -13.19
CA MET A 312 1.78 4.47 -11.76
C MET A 312 1.03 3.45 -10.90
N ILE A 313 0.76 2.27 -11.43
CA ILE A 313 0.01 1.22 -10.73
C ILE A 313 0.89 -0.02 -10.62
N GLY A 314 1.63 -0.10 -9.51
CA GLY A 314 2.46 -1.27 -9.22
C GLY A 314 1.66 -2.55 -8.97
N THR A 315 0.41 -2.44 -8.52
CA THR A 315 -0.48 -3.56 -8.23
C THR A 315 -0.78 -4.43 -9.46
N SER A 316 -0.71 -3.87 -10.67
CA SER A 316 -0.97 -4.62 -11.92
C SER A 316 -0.05 -5.82 -12.13
N VAL A 317 1.13 -5.82 -11.50
CA VAL A 317 2.07 -6.95 -11.53
C VAL A 317 1.49 -8.25 -10.93
N PHE A 318 0.46 -8.15 -10.11
CA PHE A 318 -0.20 -9.31 -9.48
C PHE A 318 -1.20 -10.01 -10.41
N ALA A 319 -1.57 -9.40 -11.54
CA ALA A 319 -2.48 -10.03 -12.49
C ALA A 319 -1.82 -11.22 -13.20
N LEU A 320 -2.48 -12.38 -13.17
CA LEU A 320 -2.01 -13.60 -13.82
C LEU A 320 -2.64 -13.83 -15.20
N CYS A 321 -3.62 -13.02 -15.58
CA CYS A 321 -4.30 -13.10 -16.88
C CYS A 321 -4.89 -11.73 -17.29
N PRO A 322 -5.11 -11.53 -18.61
CA PRO A 322 -5.64 -10.25 -19.11
C PRO A 322 -7.04 -9.90 -18.59
N GLU A 323 -7.85 -10.89 -18.25
CA GLU A 323 -9.21 -10.72 -17.73
C GLU A 323 -9.20 -10.10 -16.32
N SER A 324 -8.07 -10.14 -15.62
CA SER A 324 -7.86 -9.47 -14.33
C SER A 324 -7.35 -8.03 -14.48
N LEU A 325 -7.22 -7.50 -15.69
CA LEU A 325 -6.75 -6.15 -15.95
C LEU A 325 -7.80 -5.31 -16.68
N TYR A 326 -7.87 -4.02 -16.33
CA TYR A 326 -8.66 -3.03 -17.05
C TYR A 326 -7.95 -1.66 -17.03
N PRO A 327 -8.09 -0.82 -18.08
CA PRO A 327 -7.47 0.50 -18.12
C PRO A 327 -7.98 1.40 -17.00
N VAL A 328 -7.08 2.13 -16.33
CA VAL A 328 -7.44 3.03 -15.24
C VAL A 328 -8.55 4.01 -15.64
N TYR A 329 -9.52 4.23 -14.74
CA TYR A 329 -10.74 5.02 -14.95
C TYR A 329 -11.76 4.47 -15.96
N ASP A 330 -11.49 3.39 -16.66
CA ASP A 330 -12.42 2.79 -17.61
C ASP A 330 -13.45 1.89 -16.89
N SER A 331 -14.55 2.51 -16.50
CA SER A 331 -15.64 1.80 -15.83
C SER A 331 -16.40 0.84 -16.74
N LYS A 332 -16.34 1.02 -18.07
CA LYS A 332 -16.99 0.12 -19.03
C LYS A 332 -16.21 -1.18 -19.14
N THR A 333 -14.91 -1.09 -19.40
CA THR A 333 -14.04 -2.27 -19.40
C THR A 333 -14.02 -2.98 -18.05
N LEU A 334 -14.04 -2.24 -16.92
CA LEU A 334 -14.20 -2.86 -15.61
C LEU A 334 -15.47 -3.71 -15.49
N ALA A 335 -16.61 -3.19 -15.97
CA ALA A 335 -17.86 -3.95 -15.99
C ALA A 335 -17.76 -5.20 -16.87
N GLU A 336 -17.16 -5.09 -18.06
CA GLU A 336 -16.92 -6.21 -18.97
C GLU A 336 -16.05 -7.29 -18.33
N ARG A 337 -15.01 -6.94 -17.54
CA ARG A 337 -14.18 -7.88 -16.79
C ARG A 337 -14.94 -8.57 -15.67
N ILE A 338 -15.74 -7.81 -14.90
CA ILE A 338 -16.61 -8.36 -13.85
C ILE A 338 -17.59 -9.37 -14.45
N ASP A 339 -18.28 -8.97 -15.53
CA ASP A 339 -19.26 -9.83 -16.21
C ASP A 339 -18.60 -11.11 -16.75
N TRP A 340 -17.41 -10.98 -17.33
CA TRP A 340 -16.66 -12.14 -17.84
C TRP A 340 -16.36 -13.14 -16.73
N TRP A 341 -15.90 -12.70 -15.56
CA TRP A 341 -15.63 -13.61 -14.43
C TRP A 341 -16.92 -14.26 -13.89
N ILE A 342 -18.06 -13.58 -13.95
CA ILE A 342 -19.36 -14.13 -13.56
C ILE A 342 -19.80 -15.22 -14.54
N GLU A 343 -19.55 -15.03 -15.82
CA GLU A 343 -19.91 -15.95 -16.89
C GLU A 343 -18.98 -17.18 -16.98
N HIS A 344 -17.79 -17.10 -16.38
CA HIS A 344 -16.79 -18.17 -16.41
C HIS A 344 -16.42 -18.65 -14.99
N PRO A 345 -17.39 -19.19 -14.20
CA PRO A 345 -17.17 -19.54 -12.79
C PRO A 345 -16.12 -20.65 -12.62
N GLU A 346 -16.03 -21.60 -13.55
CA GLU A 346 -15.03 -22.67 -13.51
C GLU A 346 -13.62 -22.09 -13.67
N LYS A 347 -13.43 -21.18 -14.64
CA LYS A 347 -12.17 -20.49 -14.85
C LYS A 347 -11.79 -19.61 -13.67
N ARG A 348 -12.78 -18.92 -13.08
CA ARG A 348 -12.57 -18.15 -11.85
C ARG A 348 -12.07 -19.04 -10.70
N ASN A 349 -12.65 -20.25 -10.53
CA ASN A 349 -12.25 -21.17 -9.46
C ASN A 349 -10.83 -21.74 -9.71
N GLU A 350 -10.49 -22.09 -10.97
CA GLU A 350 -9.12 -22.47 -11.35
C GLU A 350 -8.13 -21.35 -11.02
N MET A 351 -8.48 -20.11 -11.42
CA MET A 351 -7.60 -18.97 -11.21
C MET A 351 -7.49 -18.56 -9.74
N ALA A 352 -8.53 -18.76 -8.91
CA ALA A 352 -8.46 -18.51 -7.49
C ALA A 352 -7.33 -19.32 -6.82
N GLN A 353 -7.16 -20.59 -7.18
CA GLN A 353 -6.06 -21.41 -6.68
C GLN A 353 -4.71 -20.90 -7.20
N ARG A 354 -4.59 -20.64 -8.51
CA ARG A 354 -3.35 -20.13 -9.12
C ARG A 354 -2.93 -18.78 -8.49
N TYR A 355 -3.88 -17.90 -8.22
CA TYR A 355 -3.64 -16.65 -7.52
C TYR A 355 -3.15 -16.90 -6.09
N ALA A 356 -3.83 -17.76 -5.32
CA ALA A 356 -3.41 -18.10 -3.96
C ALA A 356 -1.99 -18.72 -3.93
N ASP A 357 -1.61 -19.51 -4.92
CA ASP A 357 -0.26 -20.08 -5.02
C ASP A 357 0.78 -19.00 -5.37
N SER A 358 0.42 -18.01 -6.19
CA SER A 358 1.33 -16.96 -6.65
C SER A 358 1.82 -16.05 -5.53
N VAL A 359 1.05 -15.89 -4.44
CA VAL A 359 1.44 -15.03 -3.31
C VAL A 359 2.69 -15.52 -2.59
N ARG A 360 3.09 -16.80 -2.75
CA ARG A 360 4.35 -17.33 -2.22
C ARG A 360 5.60 -16.60 -2.76
N ASN A 361 5.46 -15.91 -3.89
CA ASN A 361 6.51 -15.04 -4.43
C ASN A 361 6.67 -13.74 -3.64
N TYR A 362 5.66 -13.38 -2.85
CA TYR A 362 5.58 -12.16 -2.05
C TYR A 362 5.61 -12.47 -0.55
N ASP A 363 6.19 -13.62 -0.16
CA ASP A 363 6.40 -13.98 1.24
C ASP A 363 7.30 -12.95 1.92
N ILE A 364 6.85 -12.47 3.08
CA ILE A 364 7.58 -11.48 3.86
C ILE A 364 8.98 -11.96 4.28
N ASN A 365 9.17 -13.27 4.45
CA ASN A 365 10.49 -13.85 4.76
C ASN A 365 11.44 -13.69 3.59
N LYS A 366 10.98 -13.91 2.34
CA LYS A 366 11.79 -13.64 1.14
C LYS A 366 12.13 -12.16 1.01
N SER A 367 11.20 -11.28 1.37
CA SER A 367 11.45 -9.84 1.38
C SER A 367 12.50 -9.48 2.44
N ALA A 368 12.44 -10.09 3.62
CA ALA A 368 13.44 -9.88 4.69
C ALA A 368 14.83 -10.37 4.25
N GLU A 369 14.95 -11.54 3.64
CA GLU A 369 16.21 -12.08 3.10
C GLU A 369 16.81 -11.15 2.03
N ALA A 370 15.98 -10.68 1.10
CA ALA A 370 16.40 -9.76 0.05
C ALA A 370 16.84 -8.40 0.61
N LEU A 371 16.16 -7.87 1.65
CA LEU A 371 16.56 -6.66 2.35
C LEU A 371 17.89 -6.84 3.09
N ILE A 372 18.10 -7.98 3.74
CA ILE A 372 19.38 -8.31 4.38
C ILE A 372 20.52 -8.28 3.36
N ALA A 373 20.30 -8.87 2.18
CA ALA A 373 21.29 -8.85 1.11
C ALA A 373 21.57 -7.40 0.62
N MET A 374 20.53 -6.59 0.44
CA MET A 374 20.66 -5.17 0.09
C MET A 374 21.43 -4.38 1.16
N PHE A 375 21.14 -4.59 2.45
CA PHE A 375 21.84 -3.92 3.55
C PHE A 375 23.31 -4.32 3.60
N ASN A 376 23.65 -5.60 3.44
CA ASN A 376 25.03 -6.07 3.37
C ASN A 376 25.78 -5.45 2.20
N GLN A 377 25.14 -5.33 1.03
CA GLN A 377 25.72 -4.67 -0.13
C GLN A 377 25.98 -3.18 0.14
N ALA A 378 25.03 -2.48 0.78
CA ALA A 378 25.18 -1.06 1.13
C ALA A 378 26.32 -0.83 2.11
N MET A 379 26.52 -1.73 3.08
CA MET A 379 27.62 -1.67 4.05
C MET A 379 28.98 -2.01 3.43
N GLY A 380 29.03 -2.95 2.49
CA GLY A 380 30.25 -3.35 1.79
C GLY A 380 30.75 -2.33 0.76
N SER A 381 29.90 -1.42 0.32
CA SER A 381 30.26 -0.37 -0.64
C SER A 381 31.07 0.80 -0.05
N LYS A 382 31.50 0.69 1.20
CA LYS A 382 32.34 1.67 1.93
C LYS A 382 33.86 1.49 1.76
N SER A 383 34.30 0.60 0.87
CA SER A 383 35.73 0.44 0.57
C SER A 383 36.21 1.41 -0.52
#